data_4cd0d83647c34177cb44d64f3d7c5155
#
_entry.id   4cd0d83647c34177cb44d64f3d7c5155
#
_cell.length_a   1.000
_cell.length_b   1.000
_cell.length_c   1.000
_cell.angle_alpha   90.00
_cell.angle_beta   90.00
_cell.angle_gamma   90.00
#
_symmetry.space_group_name_H-M   'P 1'
#
loop_
_entity.id
_entity.type
_entity.pdbx_description
1 polymer ?
#
loop_
_entity_poly.entity_id
_entity_poly.type
_entity_poly.pdbx_seq_one_letter_code
_entity_poly.pdbx_strand_id
1 'polypeptide(L)'
;MSEPLMKVRNLKIGATVYPPGEKPHDIEIVHGVSFDLQPGKVLGLIGESGAGKSTIGLASMAYGRGGVKITGGEVWVNGRDILQSKLRDIRRLRGGEVTYVSQSAAASFNPAKKIMEQVIEAAVEQGKFSKKDAEARARVLFAKLGLPDPDNIGERYPHQVSGGQLQRCMTALALCPEPDLVVFDEPTTALDVTTQIEVLMAIKEAIRDTGVAALYITHDLAVVAQVSDDIMVLRHGNMVEYGPVDQIINAPQEEYTQALVSVRSITHEEKAPTPEPVLSVRNITARYKGTKFDVLHNVNVDLHPGQTLAVVGESGSGKSTLARVITGLLPPREGEIEFAGRTLSSDLAGRTREDLRELQMIYQMADVAMNPRQTVGTIIGRPLEFYFGMKGAEKRKRIIELLDEIELGESFMDRYPAELSGGQKQRVCIARALAAKPKMIICDEVTSALDPLVADGILKLLLELQKIENVAFLFITHDLATVRAISDNIAVMYQGRVQRYGGKTEVLSPPFDDYTDLLLSSVPEMRLGWLEEVIANRKMESAGN
;
A
#
# COMPACT_ATOMS: atom_id res chain seq x y z
N MET A 1 7.32 37.66 9.23
CA MET A 1 7.02 36.23 9.06
C MET A 1 6.43 35.76 10.38
N SER A 2 5.30 35.07 10.38
CA SER A 2 4.70 34.48 11.59
C SER A 2 5.67 33.44 12.18
N GLU A 3 5.65 33.29 13.49
CA GLU A 3 6.42 32.24 14.16
C GLU A 3 5.91 30.86 13.71
N PRO A 4 6.77 29.89 13.37
CA PRO A 4 6.32 28.57 12.95
C PRO A 4 5.60 27.84 14.07
N LEU A 5 4.53 27.11 13.74
CA LEU A 5 3.80 26.26 14.66
C LEU A 5 4.69 25.15 15.23
N MET A 6 5.44 24.50 14.32
CA MET A 6 6.42 23.49 14.70
C MET A 6 7.78 23.84 14.11
N LYS A 7 8.82 23.75 14.93
CA LYS A 7 10.21 23.99 14.57
C LYS A 7 11.06 22.81 15.02
N VAL A 8 11.72 22.17 14.07
CA VAL A 8 12.62 21.05 14.31
C VAL A 8 14.03 21.45 13.95
N ARG A 9 15.00 21.18 14.81
CA ARG A 9 16.41 21.48 14.58
C ARG A 9 17.29 20.30 14.93
N ASN A 10 18.06 19.85 13.95
CA ASN A 10 19.08 18.79 14.07
C ASN A 10 18.52 17.53 14.79
N LEU A 11 17.29 17.14 14.47
CA LEU A 11 16.60 16.03 15.11
C LEU A 11 17.32 14.72 14.83
N LYS A 12 17.77 14.04 15.87
CA LYS A 12 18.39 12.72 15.83
C LYS A 12 17.55 11.71 16.57
N ILE A 13 17.35 10.56 15.96
CA ILE A 13 16.54 9.49 16.53
C ILE A 13 17.27 8.16 16.33
N GLY A 14 17.37 7.37 17.40
CA GLY A 14 18.01 6.06 17.38
C GLY A 14 17.19 4.98 18.02
N ALA A 15 17.64 3.74 17.88
CA ALA A 15 17.08 2.58 18.55
C ALA A 15 18.16 1.59 18.94
N THR A 16 17.93 0.85 20.01
CA THR A 16 18.76 -0.30 20.36
C THR A 16 18.20 -1.53 19.64
N VAL A 17 19.00 -2.15 18.79
CA VAL A 17 18.66 -3.40 18.10
C VAL A 17 19.27 -4.61 18.82
N TYR A 18 18.58 -5.75 18.75
CA TYR A 18 18.94 -7.00 19.40
C TYR A 18 19.08 -8.11 18.36
N PRO A 19 20.17 -8.14 17.53
CA PRO A 19 20.32 -9.16 16.52
C PRO A 19 20.52 -10.54 17.15
N PRO A 20 19.99 -11.61 16.55
CA PRO A 20 20.19 -12.97 17.05
C PRO A 20 21.69 -13.35 17.06
N GLY A 21 22.22 -13.73 18.24
CA GLY A 21 23.62 -14.14 18.39
C GLY A 21 24.65 -13.03 18.54
N GLU A 22 24.23 -11.76 18.49
CA GLU A 22 25.09 -10.59 18.67
C GLU A 22 24.76 -9.83 19.98
N LYS A 23 25.67 -8.93 20.38
CA LYS A 23 25.38 -8.00 21.48
C LYS A 23 24.45 -6.90 20.98
N PRO A 24 23.52 -6.43 21.85
CA PRO A 24 22.73 -5.25 21.54
C PRO A 24 23.63 -4.07 21.15
N HIS A 25 23.25 -3.36 20.08
CA HIS A 25 23.95 -2.13 19.69
C HIS A 25 22.95 -1.06 19.26
N ASP A 26 23.36 0.19 19.40
CA ASP A 26 22.53 1.33 19.03
C ASP A 26 22.74 1.65 17.54
N ILE A 27 21.63 1.93 16.86
CA ILE A 27 21.60 2.44 15.48
C ILE A 27 20.97 3.83 15.48
N GLU A 28 21.43 4.71 14.62
CA GLU A 28 20.78 5.99 14.34
C GLU A 28 19.81 5.79 13.15
N ILE A 29 18.56 6.22 13.30
CA ILE A 29 17.49 6.09 12.31
C ILE A 29 17.27 7.42 11.57
N VAL A 30 17.42 8.56 12.26
CA VAL A 30 17.27 9.91 11.72
C VAL A 30 18.52 10.72 12.07
N HIS A 31 19.14 11.33 11.04
CA HIS A 31 20.48 11.89 11.09
C HIS A 31 20.50 13.42 11.00
N GLY A 32 19.84 14.11 11.95
CA GLY A 32 19.94 15.56 12.04
C GLY A 32 19.00 16.35 11.12
N VAL A 33 17.74 15.92 11.01
CA VAL A 33 16.71 16.58 10.19
C VAL A 33 16.26 17.90 10.79
N SER A 34 16.10 18.94 9.96
CA SER A 34 15.64 20.28 10.36
C SER A 34 14.59 20.80 9.40
N PHE A 35 13.48 21.36 9.93
CA PHE A 35 12.41 21.98 9.15
C PHE A 35 11.54 22.89 10.02
N ASP A 36 10.75 23.73 9.35
CA ASP A 36 9.71 24.57 9.96
C ASP A 36 8.35 24.26 9.32
N LEU A 37 7.30 24.18 10.15
CA LEU A 37 5.93 24.04 9.69
C LEU A 37 5.13 25.24 10.17
N GLN A 38 4.55 25.99 9.21
CA GLN A 38 3.73 27.17 9.50
C GLN A 38 2.31 26.77 9.89
N PRO A 39 1.60 27.61 10.67
CA PRO A 39 0.17 27.39 10.96
C PRO A 39 -0.64 27.27 9.68
N GLY A 40 -1.57 26.30 9.64
CA GLY A 40 -2.44 26.05 8.51
C GLY A 40 -1.77 25.49 7.24
N LYS A 41 -0.48 25.12 7.31
CA LYS A 41 0.26 24.54 6.21
C LYS A 41 0.40 23.03 6.35
N VAL A 42 0.57 22.36 5.22
CA VAL A 42 0.79 20.91 5.14
C VAL A 42 2.19 20.62 4.64
N LEU A 43 2.98 19.92 5.45
CA LEU A 43 4.28 19.39 5.05
C LEU A 43 4.16 17.90 4.73
N GLY A 44 4.43 17.54 3.48
CA GLY A 44 4.53 16.16 3.03
C GLY A 44 5.89 15.54 3.36
N LEU A 45 5.90 14.36 3.96
CA LEU A 45 7.11 13.56 4.20
C LEU A 45 7.08 12.34 3.29
N ILE A 46 8.02 12.25 2.35
CA ILE A 46 8.13 11.12 1.41
C ILE A 46 9.50 10.44 1.49
N GLY A 47 9.60 9.23 0.98
CA GLY A 47 10.85 8.45 0.91
C GLY A 47 10.59 6.96 1.09
N GLU A 48 11.65 6.16 1.01
CA GLU A 48 11.60 4.69 1.15
C GLU A 48 11.06 4.23 2.50
N SER A 49 10.58 2.98 2.54
CA SER A 49 10.23 2.33 3.81
C SER A 49 11.47 2.27 4.72
N GLY A 50 11.32 2.65 5.99
CA GLY A 50 12.46 2.74 6.91
C GLY A 50 13.27 4.04 6.83
N ALA A 51 12.92 5.02 5.97
CA ALA A 51 13.61 6.33 5.90
C ALA A 51 13.38 7.23 7.14
N GLY A 52 12.61 6.78 8.14
CA GLY A 52 12.39 7.54 9.38
C GLY A 52 11.15 8.44 9.37
N LYS A 53 10.31 8.44 8.32
CA LYS A 53 9.13 9.31 8.19
C LYS A 53 8.17 9.28 9.39
N SER A 54 7.64 8.10 9.70
CA SER A 54 6.73 7.90 10.85
C SER A 54 7.40 8.23 12.19
N THR A 55 8.70 7.97 12.29
CA THR A 55 9.50 8.28 13.47
C THR A 55 9.63 9.80 13.69
N ILE A 56 9.82 10.57 12.61
CA ILE A 56 9.81 12.04 12.64
C ILE A 56 8.41 12.54 13.03
N GLY A 57 7.35 11.97 12.44
CA GLY A 57 5.97 12.31 12.82
C GLY A 57 5.69 12.08 14.31
N LEU A 58 6.13 10.95 14.87
CA LEU A 58 5.98 10.66 16.30
C LEU A 58 6.82 11.56 17.19
N ALA A 59 7.96 12.07 16.70
CA ALA A 59 8.80 13.03 17.44
C ALA A 59 8.08 14.35 17.70
N SER A 60 7.09 14.75 16.86
CA SER A 60 6.22 15.92 17.11
C SER A 60 5.39 15.81 18.37
N MET A 61 5.27 14.61 18.93
CA MET A 61 4.61 14.30 20.19
C MET A 61 5.60 13.91 21.29
N ALA A 62 6.90 14.14 21.11
CA ALA A 62 7.97 13.64 21.99
C ALA A 62 7.83 12.13 22.27
N TYR A 63 7.49 11.32 21.25
CA TYR A 63 7.20 9.89 21.38
C TYR A 63 8.13 9.03 20.52
N GLY A 64 8.64 7.96 21.11
CA GLY A 64 9.35 6.89 20.42
C GLY A 64 8.65 5.55 20.65
N ARG A 65 8.38 4.81 19.58
CA ARG A 65 7.70 3.51 19.63
C ARG A 65 8.72 2.37 19.69
N GLY A 66 8.48 1.33 20.50
CA GLY A 66 9.20 0.07 20.41
C GLY A 66 10.72 0.15 20.66
N GLY A 67 11.16 0.98 21.62
CA GLY A 67 12.59 1.14 21.94
C GLY A 67 13.30 2.23 21.14
N VAL A 68 12.60 2.89 20.21
CA VAL A 68 13.08 4.10 19.52
C VAL A 68 13.13 5.27 20.49
N LYS A 69 14.19 6.07 20.45
CA LYS A 69 14.41 7.24 21.31
C LYS A 69 14.92 8.42 20.51
N ILE A 70 14.47 9.62 20.88
CA ILE A 70 15.07 10.85 20.39
C ILE A 70 16.41 11.00 21.12
N THR A 71 17.51 11.02 20.36
CA THR A 71 18.88 11.02 20.88
C THR A 71 19.54 12.40 20.84
N GLY A 72 18.94 13.34 20.08
CA GLY A 72 19.46 14.72 19.98
C GLY A 72 18.57 15.64 19.19
N GLY A 73 18.91 16.92 19.19
CA GLY A 73 18.16 17.97 18.51
C GLY A 73 17.10 18.62 19.37
N GLU A 74 16.28 19.47 18.76
CA GLU A 74 15.22 20.23 19.39
C GLU A 74 13.92 20.09 18.61
N VAL A 75 12.80 20.01 19.31
CA VAL A 75 11.45 20.01 18.73
C VAL A 75 10.58 21.00 19.49
N TRP A 76 10.20 22.05 18.81
CA TRP A 76 9.37 23.12 19.35
C TRP A 76 7.97 23.04 18.75
N VAL A 77 6.95 23.10 19.57
CA VAL A 77 5.53 23.17 19.18
C VAL A 77 4.88 24.31 19.95
N ASN A 78 4.21 25.22 19.26
CA ASN A 78 3.61 26.43 19.86
C ASN A 78 4.62 27.20 20.73
N GLY A 79 5.86 27.36 20.27
CA GLY A 79 6.93 28.08 20.97
C GLY A 79 7.48 27.37 22.21
N ARG A 80 7.13 26.10 22.44
CA ARG A 80 7.61 25.29 23.59
C ARG A 80 8.53 24.17 23.12
N ASP A 81 9.71 24.02 23.72
CA ASP A 81 10.55 22.85 23.52
C ASP A 81 9.90 21.63 24.21
N ILE A 82 9.33 20.73 23.39
CA ILE A 82 8.61 19.57 23.90
C ILE A 82 9.55 18.48 24.44
N LEU A 83 10.83 18.46 24.02
CA LEU A 83 11.79 17.47 24.50
C LEU A 83 12.28 17.79 25.91
N GLN A 84 12.26 19.08 26.30
CA GLN A 84 12.60 19.54 27.64
C GLN A 84 11.36 19.68 28.54
N SER A 85 10.16 19.41 28.00
CA SER A 85 8.90 19.60 28.72
C SER A 85 8.65 18.48 29.72
N LYS A 86 7.95 18.82 30.83
CA LYS A 86 7.53 17.83 31.84
C LYS A 86 6.50 16.86 31.25
N LEU A 87 6.48 15.63 31.76
CA LEU A 87 5.55 14.59 31.34
C LEU A 87 4.06 15.03 31.37
N ARG A 88 3.69 15.89 32.34
CA ARG A 88 2.33 16.44 32.44
C ARG A 88 1.99 17.31 31.23
N ASP A 89 2.94 18.12 30.75
CA ASP A 89 2.72 19.03 29.64
C ASP A 89 2.72 18.26 28.30
N ILE A 90 3.57 17.23 28.19
CA ILE A 90 3.56 16.29 27.04
C ILE A 90 2.21 15.53 26.96
N ARG A 91 1.63 15.13 28.09
CA ARG A 91 0.30 14.49 28.10
C ARG A 91 -0.82 15.42 27.66
N ARG A 92 -0.71 16.73 27.93
CA ARG A 92 -1.67 17.73 27.43
C ARG A 92 -1.48 18.01 25.94
N LEU A 93 -0.23 18.01 25.47
CA LEU A 93 0.09 18.15 24.07
C LEU A 93 -0.57 17.01 23.25
N ARG A 94 -0.37 15.75 23.69
CA ARG A 94 -0.89 14.57 23.02
C ARG A 94 -2.40 14.48 23.13
N GLY A 95 -3.07 14.39 21.97
CA GLY A 95 -4.52 14.32 21.88
C GLY A 95 -5.23 15.67 22.13
N GLY A 96 -4.48 16.73 22.49
CA GLY A 96 -5.00 18.07 22.67
C GLY A 96 -4.51 19.01 21.55
N GLU A 97 -3.23 19.35 21.55
CA GLU A 97 -2.60 20.26 20.59
C GLU A 97 -2.07 19.50 19.37
N VAL A 98 -1.55 18.29 19.55
CA VAL A 98 -1.06 17.41 18.49
C VAL A 98 -1.83 16.10 18.53
N THR A 99 -2.38 15.70 17.38
CA THR A 99 -3.08 14.44 17.21
C THR A 99 -2.45 13.60 16.09
N TYR A 100 -2.79 12.32 16.05
CA TYR A 100 -2.16 11.36 15.18
C TYR A 100 -3.19 10.43 14.52
N VAL A 101 -3.12 10.32 13.21
CA VAL A 101 -3.87 9.38 12.38
C VAL A 101 -2.92 8.30 11.92
N SER A 102 -3.13 7.07 12.36
CA SER A 102 -2.24 5.94 12.07
C SER A 102 -2.55 5.29 10.73
N GLN A 103 -1.59 4.54 10.22
CA GLN A 103 -1.68 3.78 8.96
C GLN A 103 -2.87 2.80 8.94
N SER A 104 -3.20 2.16 10.06
CA SER A 104 -4.29 1.19 10.16
C SER A 104 -5.32 1.60 11.20
N ALA A 105 -6.46 2.09 10.74
CA ALA A 105 -7.61 2.36 11.59
C ALA A 105 -8.10 1.10 12.31
N ALA A 106 -8.14 -0.03 11.60
CA ALA A 106 -8.59 -1.30 12.18
C ALA A 106 -7.73 -1.79 13.35
N ALA A 107 -6.41 -1.50 13.31
CA ALA A 107 -5.50 -1.84 14.40
C ALA A 107 -5.56 -0.82 15.57
N SER A 108 -6.04 0.39 15.32
CA SER A 108 -6.03 1.49 16.30
C SER A 108 -7.31 1.58 17.11
N PHE A 109 -8.45 1.29 16.49
CA PHE A 109 -9.73 1.25 17.22
C PHE A 109 -9.86 0.01 18.09
N ASN A 110 -10.39 0.18 19.30
CA ASN A 110 -10.78 -0.93 20.16
C ASN A 110 -12.07 -1.56 19.62
N PRO A 111 -12.06 -2.83 19.18
CA PRO A 111 -13.24 -3.48 18.58
C PRO A 111 -14.41 -3.69 19.55
N ALA A 112 -14.16 -3.59 20.86
CA ALA A 112 -15.18 -3.77 21.90
C ALA A 112 -15.89 -2.46 22.31
N LYS A 113 -15.43 -1.31 21.80
CA LYS A 113 -16.02 0.01 22.07
C LYS A 113 -16.71 0.55 20.83
N LYS A 114 -17.77 1.35 21.00
CA LYS A 114 -18.43 2.07 19.91
C LYS A 114 -17.49 3.15 19.34
N ILE A 115 -17.69 3.50 18.08
CA ILE A 115 -16.89 4.51 17.38
C ILE A 115 -17.01 5.88 18.07
N MET A 116 -18.23 6.32 18.43
CA MET A 116 -18.46 7.60 19.09
C MET A 116 -17.64 7.76 20.38
N GLU A 117 -17.65 6.72 21.23
CA GLU A 117 -16.92 6.75 22.51
C GLU A 117 -15.43 7.04 22.30
N GLN A 118 -14.85 6.47 21.25
CA GLN A 118 -13.42 6.60 20.96
C GLN A 118 -13.10 7.93 20.26
N VAL A 119 -13.98 8.39 19.37
CA VAL A 119 -13.80 9.66 18.63
C VAL A 119 -13.79 10.87 19.59
N ILE A 120 -14.62 10.86 20.61
CA ILE A 120 -14.73 11.99 21.56
C ILE A 120 -13.76 11.89 22.76
N GLU A 121 -13.13 10.71 22.97
CA GLU A 121 -12.35 10.42 24.18
C GLU A 121 -11.31 11.51 24.46
N ALA A 122 -10.47 11.84 23.47
CA ALA A 122 -9.42 12.84 23.65
C ALA A 122 -9.97 14.25 23.96
N ALA A 123 -11.03 14.66 23.28
CA ALA A 123 -11.65 15.98 23.46
C ALA A 123 -12.25 16.16 24.87
N VAL A 124 -12.83 15.08 25.41
CA VAL A 124 -13.41 15.07 26.77
C VAL A 124 -12.32 14.94 27.84
N GLU A 125 -11.37 14.03 27.68
CA GLU A 125 -10.28 13.79 28.65
C GLU A 125 -9.34 15.02 28.79
N GLN A 126 -9.12 15.76 27.70
CA GLN A 126 -8.36 17.02 27.73
C GLN A 126 -9.18 18.20 28.29
N GLY A 127 -10.47 18.00 28.58
CA GLY A 127 -11.36 19.04 29.12
C GLY A 127 -11.68 20.15 28.12
N LYS A 128 -11.51 19.91 26.81
CA LYS A 128 -11.83 20.90 25.77
C LYS A 128 -13.34 21.04 25.54
N PHE A 129 -14.06 19.93 25.63
CA PHE A 129 -15.50 19.89 25.43
C PHE A 129 -16.20 19.02 26.50
N SER A 130 -17.46 19.37 26.79
CA SER A 130 -18.35 18.44 27.49
C SER A 130 -18.61 17.21 26.58
N LYS A 131 -18.99 16.09 27.18
CA LYS A 131 -19.35 14.90 26.40
C LYS A 131 -20.40 15.20 25.32
N LYS A 132 -21.46 15.97 25.70
CA LYS A 132 -22.54 16.35 24.79
C LYS A 132 -22.05 17.19 23.61
N ASP A 133 -21.19 18.16 23.88
CA ASP A 133 -20.65 19.05 22.84
C ASP A 133 -19.66 18.29 21.93
N ALA A 134 -18.85 17.39 22.50
CA ALA A 134 -17.95 16.53 21.75
C ALA A 134 -18.72 15.56 20.81
N GLU A 135 -19.84 14.98 21.27
CA GLU A 135 -20.72 14.15 20.43
C GLU A 135 -21.35 14.95 19.29
N ALA A 136 -21.85 16.16 19.57
CA ALA A 136 -22.40 17.04 18.55
C ALA A 136 -21.34 17.39 17.48
N ARG A 137 -20.13 17.72 17.93
CA ARG A 137 -18.99 18.02 17.06
C ARG A 137 -18.58 16.79 16.23
N ALA A 138 -18.53 15.60 16.82
CA ALA A 138 -18.20 14.37 16.12
C ALA A 138 -19.17 14.10 14.97
N ARG A 139 -20.50 14.31 15.16
CA ARG A 139 -21.50 14.18 14.08
C ARG A 139 -21.26 15.20 12.94
N VAL A 140 -20.93 16.43 13.27
CA VAL A 140 -20.55 17.44 12.27
C VAL A 140 -19.31 17.00 11.47
N LEU A 141 -18.30 16.46 12.15
CA LEU A 141 -17.10 15.93 11.49
C LEU A 141 -17.42 14.70 10.63
N PHE A 142 -18.27 13.79 11.09
CA PHE A 142 -18.72 12.63 10.29
C PHE A 142 -19.41 13.09 9.00
N ALA A 143 -20.28 14.10 9.08
CA ALA A 143 -20.94 14.66 7.90
C ALA A 143 -19.92 15.32 6.94
N LYS A 144 -19.00 16.14 7.45
CA LYS A 144 -17.92 16.78 6.65
C LYS A 144 -16.99 15.77 5.98
N LEU A 145 -16.71 14.66 6.65
CA LEU A 145 -15.88 13.57 6.13
C LEU A 145 -16.66 12.61 5.21
N GLY A 146 -17.89 12.95 4.83
CA GLY A 146 -18.71 12.17 3.90
C GLY A 146 -19.04 10.76 4.40
N LEU A 147 -19.16 10.58 5.72
CA LEU A 147 -19.57 9.29 6.28
C LEU A 147 -21.06 9.06 6.07
N PRO A 148 -21.51 7.88 5.67
CA PRO A 148 -22.94 7.57 5.56
C PRO A 148 -23.57 7.56 6.93
N ASP A 149 -24.80 8.10 7.04
CA ASP A 149 -25.56 8.14 8.28
C ASP A 149 -24.78 8.78 9.45
N PRO A 150 -24.31 10.06 9.31
CA PRO A 150 -23.42 10.69 10.26
C PRO A 150 -24.00 10.82 11.68
N ASP A 151 -25.30 10.77 11.83
CA ASP A 151 -25.96 10.82 13.12
C ASP A 151 -25.83 9.51 13.90
N ASN A 152 -25.78 8.35 13.22
CA ASN A 152 -25.82 7.04 13.85
C ASN A 152 -24.55 6.20 13.65
N ILE A 153 -23.66 6.55 12.71
CA ILE A 153 -22.42 5.78 12.46
C ILE A 153 -21.56 5.63 13.72
N GLY A 154 -21.59 6.64 14.61
CA GLY A 154 -20.89 6.60 15.89
C GLY A 154 -21.37 5.52 16.84
N GLU A 155 -22.61 5.03 16.69
CA GLU A 155 -23.20 3.96 17.50
C GLU A 155 -22.75 2.56 17.07
N ARG A 156 -22.09 2.45 15.90
CA ARG A 156 -21.56 1.19 15.39
C ARG A 156 -20.21 0.85 16.05
N TYR A 157 -19.88 -0.44 15.98
CA TYR A 157 -18.56 -0.96 16.36
C TYR A 157 -17.61 -0.92 15.14
N PRO A 158 -16.28 -0.88 15.34
CA PRO A 158 -15.31 -0.83 14.26
C PRO A 158 -15.47 -1.91 13.18
N HIS A 159 -15.84 -3.12 13.57
CA HIS A 159 -16.07 -4.25 12.65
C HIS A 159 -17.37 -4.17 11.83
N GLN A 160 -18.23 -3.19 12.07
CA GLN A 160 -19.52 -2.97 11.36
C GLN A 160 -19.42 -1.90 10.27
N VAL A 161 -18.25 -1.35 10.03
CA VAL A 161 -18.00 -0.32 9.01
C VAL A 161 -16.88 -0.75 8.07
N SER A 162 -16.83 -0.18 6.86
CA SER A 162 -15.76 -0.46 5.90
C SER A 162 -14.41 0.16 6.34
N GLY A 163 -13.31 -0.30 5.76
CA GLY A 163 -11.96 0.23 6.05
C GLY A 163 -11.87 1.74 5.81
N GLY A 164 -12.40 2.23 4.68
CA GLY A 164 -12.42 3.66 4.36
C GLY A 164 -13.33 4.48 5.29
N GLN A 165 -14.48 3.93 5.70
CA GLN A 165 -15.33 4.56 6.72
C GLN A 165 -14.59 4.65 8.06
N LEU A 166 -13.91 3.58 8.47
CA LEU A 166 -13.17 3.57 9.72
C LEU A 166 -11.97 4.53 9.69
N GLN A 167 -11.31 4.68 8.54
CA GLN A 167 -10.23 5.64 8.35
C GLN A 167 -10.73 7.08 8.44
N ARG A 168 -11.90 7.39 7.86
CA ARG A 168 -12.57 8.69 8.02
C ARG A 168 -13.01 8.93 9.48
N CYS A 169 -13.49 7.91 10.18
CA CYS A 169 -13.75 8.00 11.63
C CYS A 169 -12.47 8.31 12.43
N MET A 170 -11.31 7.76 12.04
CA MET A 170 -10.03 8.08 12.68
C MET A 170 -9.60 9.53 12.40
N THR A 171 -9.86 10.04 11.22
CA THR A 171 -9.67 11.48 10.92
C THR A 171 -10.57 12.35 11.80
N ALA A 172 -11.85 11.95 11.98
CA ALA A 172 -12.76 12.62 12.91
C ALA A 172 -12.24 12.60 14.35
N LEU A 173 -11.72 11.44 14.82
CA LEU A 173 -11.09 11.29 16.14
C LEU A 173 -9.93 12.29 16.32
N ALA A 174 -9.06 12.42 15.30
CA ALA A 174 -7.93 13.34 15.35
C ALA A 174 -8.35 14.81 15.36
N LEU A 175 -9.42 15.18 14.64
CA LEU A 175 -9.90 16.56 14.51
C LEU A 175 -10.88 16.96 15.63
N CYS A 176 -11.50 16.02 16.33
CA CYS A 176 -12.50 16.29 17.36
C CYS A 176 -12.00 17.21 18.49
N PRO A 177 -10.76 17.06 19.00
CA PRO A 177 -10.24 17.93 20.05
C PRO A 177 -9.75 19.31 19.57
N GLU A 178 -9.96 19.72 18.31
CA GLU A 178 -9.43 20.95 17.70
C GLU A 178 -7.91 21.08 17.93
N PRO A 179 -7.11 20.19 17.33
CA PRO A 179 -5.68 20.29 17.45
C PRO A 179 -5.11 21.43 16.61
N ASP A 180 -3.90 21.88 16.94
CA ASP A 180 -3.13 22.81 16.12
C ASP A 180 -2.37 22.06 15.01
N LEU A 181 -1.98 20.80 15.28
CA LEU A 181 -1.23 19.93 14.37
C LEU A 181 -1.85 18.53 14.30
N VAL A 182 -2.04 18.02 13.10
CA VAL A 182 -2.38 16.60 12.85
C VAL A 182 -1.24 15.92 12.12
N VAL A 183 -0.80 14.77 12.61
CA VAL A 183 0.13 13.89 11.91
C VAL A 183 -0.68 12.77 11.23
N PHE A 184 -0.68 12.76 9.91
CA PHE A 184 -1.24 11.68 9.10
C PHE A 184 -0.12 10.72 8.70
N ASP A 185 -0.15 9.50 9.23
CA ASP A 185 0.86 8.49 8.93
C ASP A 185 0.26 7.44 7.98
N GLU A 186 0.53 7.60 6.69
CA GLU A 186 0.03 6.76 5.59
C GLU A 186 -1.48 6.50 5.64
N PRO A 187 -2.33 7.54 5.73
CA PRO A 187 -3.76 7.38 6.03
C PRO A 187 -4.56 6.66 4.93
N THR A 188 -3.98 6.45 3.75
CA THR A 188 -4.67 5.88 2.58
C THR A 188 -4.05 4.58 2.05
N THR A 189 -2.90 4.14 2.56
CA THR A 189 -2.10 3.03 2.01
C THR A 189 -2.82 1.67 1.96
N ALA A 190 -3.75 1.41 2.89
CA ALA A 190 -4.48 0.14 2.95
C ALA A 190 -5.86 0.18 2.25
N LEU A 191 -6.12 1.22 1.45
CA LEU A 191 -7.40 1.43 0.79
C LEU A 191 -7.28 1.15 -0.72
N ASP A 192 -8.38 0.69 -1.31
CA ASP A 192 -8.50 0.66 -2.77
C ASP A 192 -8.59 2.07 -3.35
N VAL A 193 -8.33 2.21 -4.66
CA VAL A 193 -8.15 3.50 -5.33
C VAL A 193 -9.37 4.41 -5.19
N THR A 194 -10.60 3.87 -5.31
CA THR A 194 -11.84 4.65 -5.21
C THR A 194 -12.08 5.14 -3.78
N THR A 195 -11.86 4.28 -2.79
CA THR A 195 -11.93 4.66 -1.37
C THR A 195 -10.78 5.60 -0.97
N GLN A 196 -9.58 5.42 -1.54
CA GLN A 196 -8.42 6.28 -1.30
C GLN A 196 -8.73 7.73 -1.68
N ILE A 197 -9.29 7.96 -2.87
CA ILE A 197 -9.61 9.31 -3.33
C ILE A 197 -10.69 9.97 -2.45
N GLU A 198 -11.71 9.22 -2.02
CA GLU A 198 -12.74 9.75 -1.12
C GLU A 198 -12.15 10.20 0.23
N VAL A 199 -11.25 9.39 0.81
CA VAL A 199 -10.57 9.73 2.07
C VAL A 199 -9.65 10.94 1.87
N LEU A 200 -8.93 11.00 0.75
CA LEU A 200 -8.02 12.10 0.43
C LEU A 200 -8.78 13.44 0.28
N MET A 201 -9.90 13.43 -0.46
CA MET A 201 -10.79 14.59 -0.59
C MET A 201 -11.30 15.07 0.77
N ALA A 202 -11.80 14.14 1.59
CA ALA A 202 -12.31 14.42 2.92
C ALA A 202 -11.23 15.01 3.85
N ILE A 203 -10.01 14.47 3.83
CA ILE A 203 -8.87 15.00 4.60
C ILE A 203 -8.51 16.41 4.12
N LYS A 204 -8.37 16.63 2.81
CA LYS A 204 -8.01 17.94 2.25
C LYS A 204 -9.05 19.02 2.60
N GLU A 205 -10.34 18.72 2.44
CA GLU A 205 -11.42 19.62 2.80
C GLU A 205 -11.44 19.91 4.31
N ALA A 206 -11.25 18.87 5.14
CA ALA A 206 -11.22 19.03 6.61
C ALA A 206 -10.02 19.89 7.07
N ILE A 207 -8.83 19.72 6.51
CA ILE A 207 -7.66 20.57 6.81
C ILE A 207 -7.95 22.01 6.42
N ARG A 208 -8.45 22.25 5.21
CA ARG A 208 -8.80 23.59 4.73
C ARG A 208 -9.84 24.27 5.62
N ASP A 209 -10.90 23.55 5.98
CA ASP A 209 -12.03 24.10 6.75
C ASP A 209 -11.69 24.39 8.21
N THR A 210 -10.75 23.65 8.78
CA THR A 210 -10.33 23.82 10.18
C THR A 210 -9.12 24.74 10.31
N GLY A 211 -8.33 24.92 9.23
CA GLY A 211 -7.08 25.68 9.26
C GLY A 211 -5.97 25.00 10.08
N VAL A 212 -6.12 23.72 10.38
CA VAL A 212 -5.12 22.93 11.12
C VAL A 212 -3.85 22.73 10.28
N ALA A 213 -2.68 22.79 10.89
CA ALA A 213 -1.45 22.38 10.22
C ALA A 213 -1.32 20.84 10.20
N ALA A 214 -0.64 20.30 9.18
CA ALA A 214 -0.48 18.86 9.08
C ALA A 214 0.94 18.42 8.67
N LEU A 215 1.40 17.31 9.24
CA LEU A 215 2.45 16.47 8.67
C LEU A 215 1.77 15.30 7.95
N TYR A 216 1.96 15.22 6.63
CA TYR A 216 1.36 14.16 5.82
C TYR A 216 2.44 13.18 5.34
N ILE A 217 2.46 12.00 5.92
CA ILE A 217 3.46 10.96 5.64
C ILE A 217 2.87 9.97 4.65
N THR A 218 3.56 9.76 3.54
CA THR A 218 3.21 8.73 2.55
C THR A 218 4.45 8.34 1.74
N HIS A 219 4.36 7.24 1.01
CA HIS A 219 5.32 6.85 0.00
C HIS A 219 4.83 7.19 -1.43
N ASP A 220 3.58 7.62 -1.59
CA ASP A 220 3.01 7.98 -2.90
C ASP A 220 3.14 9.48 -3.17
N LEU A 221 4.02 9.80 -4.12
CA LEU A 221 4.31 11.19 -4.53
C LEU A 221 3.11 11.87 -5.17
N ALA A 222 2.24 11.13 -5.89
CA ALA A 222 1.04 11.70 -6.48
C ALA A 222 0.01 12.10 -5.42
N VAL A 223 -0.11 11.30 -4.35
CA VAL A 223 -0.99 11.60 -3.21
C VAL A 223 -0.50 12.85 -2.47
N VAL A 224 0.79 12.90 -2.11
CA VAL A 224 1.33 14.04 -1.35
C VAL A 224 1.27 15.34 -2.15
N ALA A 225 1.45 15.27 -3.47
CA ALA A 225 1.33 16.43 -4.36
C ALA A 225 -0.06 17.09 -4.33
N GLN A 226 -1.10 16.33 -3.97
CA GLN A 226 -2.48 16.83 -3.91
C GLN A 226 -2.82 17.52 -2.58
N VAL A 227 -2.11 17.24 -1.50
CA VAL A 227 -2.48 17.73 -0.15
C VAL A 227 -1.45 18.67 0.46
N SER A 228 -0.20 18.65 0.02
CA SER A 228 0.91 19.36 0.67
C SER A 228 1.19 20.72 0.04
N ASP A 229 1.66 21.66 0.86
CA ASP A 229 2.25 22.94 0.41
C ASP A 229 3.74 22.76 0.10
N ASP A 230 4.46 22.09 1.01
CA ASP A 230 5.88 21.76 0.89
C ASP A 230 6.08 20.25 1.00
N ILE A 231 7.15 19.74 0.40
CA ILE A 231 7.53 18.32 0.47
C ILE A 231 8.95 18.21 1.00
N MET A 232 9.16 17.28 1.92
CA MET A 232 10.48 16.82 2.37
C MET A 232 10.70 15.39 1.91
N VAL A 233 11.75 15.19 1.15
CA VAL A 233 12.21 13.90 0.65
C VAL A 233 13.25 13.33 1.60
N LEU A 234 13.01 12.12 2.10
CA LEU A 234 13.87 11.43 3.06
C LEU A 234 14.45 10.14 2.47
N ARG A 235 15.73 9.90 2.72
CA ARG A 235 16.39 8.64 2.36
C ARG A 235 17.37 8.23 3.45
N HIS A 236 17.28 6.99 3.93
CA HIS A 236 18.18 6.45 4.96
C HIS A 236 18.38 7.41 6.16
N GLY A 237 17.29 7.98 6.69
CA GLY A 237 17.33 8.88 7.83
C GLY A 237 17.81 10.31 7.55
N ASN A 238 18.21 10.63 6.34
CA ASN A 238 18.66 11.95 5.92
C ASN A 238 17.59 12.68 5.12
N MET A 239 17.53 13.99 5.25
CA MET A 239 16.80 14.86 4.34
C MET A 239 17.62 14.98 3.04
N VAL A 240 17.01 14.58 1.92
CA VAL A 240 17.62 14.66 0.59
C VAL A 240 17.27 16.00 -0.06
N GLU A 241 15.97 16.32 -0.09
CA GLU A 241 15.48 17.55 -0.69
C GLU A 241 14.29 18.09 0.10
N TYR A 242 14.13 19.42 0.14
CA TYR A 242 13.02 20.10 0.78
C TYR A 242 12.64 21.35 0.00
N GLY A 243 11.38 21.52 -0.31
CA GLY A 243 10.88 22.69 -1.03
C GLY A 243 9.40 22.67 -1.31
N PRO A 244 8.90 23.74 -1.97
CA PRO A 244 7.52 23.80 -2.42
C PRO A 244 7.15 22.61 -3.31
N VAL A 245 5.89 22.15 -3.20
CA VAL A 245 5.41 20.98 -3.96
C VAL A 245 5.66 21.12 -5.46
N ASP A 246 5.46 22.32 -6.04
CA ASP A 246 5.68 22.56 -7.47
C ASP A 246 7.14 22.32 -7.88
N GLN A 247 8.10 22.77 -7.07
CA GLN A 247 9.54 22.54 -7.32
C GLN A 247 9.88 21.04 -7.28
N ILE A 248 9.42 20.33 -6.23
CA ILE A 248 9.74 18.91 -6.04
C ILE A 248 9.16 18.05 -7.18
N ILE A 249 7.98 18.40 -7.68
CA ILE A 249 7.32 17.64 -8.75
C ILE A 249 7.86 17.99 -10.14
N ASN A 250 8.04 19.28 -10.44
CA ASN A 250 8.32 19.74 -11.81
C ASN A 250 9.79 20.08 -12.07
N ALA A 251 10.58 20.33 -11.03
CA ALA A 251 11.99 20.71 -11.14
C ALA A 251 12.85 20.17 -9.98
N PRO A 252 12.80 18.83 -9.70
CA PRO A 252 13.59 18.24 -8.63
C PRO A 252 15.09 18.44 -8.87
N GLN A 253 15.82 18.80 -7.82
CA GLN A 253 17.25 19.10 -7.90
C GLN A 253 18.13 17.86 -7.63
N GLU A 254 17.68 17.01 -6.71
CA GLU A 254 18.42 15.85 -6.26
C GLU A 254 18.12 14.61 -7.10
N GLU A 255 19.16 13.84 -7.44
CA GLU A 255 19.06 12.64 -8.28
C GLU A 255 18.02 11.62 -7.74
N TYR A 256 17.97 11.45 -6.43
CA TYR A 256 17.00 10.54 -5.79
C TYR A 256 15.56 11.03 -5.96
N THR A 257 15.32 12.34 -5.83
CA THR A 257 14.00 12.94 -6.07
C THR A 257 13.58 12.81 -7.53
N GLN A 258 14.53 13.06 -8.46
CA GLN A 258 14.30 12.85 -9.90
C GLN A 258 13.90 11.40 -10.20
N ALA A 259 14.59 10.44 -9.59
CA ALA A 259 14.25 9.02 -9.71
C ALA A 259 12.84 8.73 -9.19
N LEU A 260 12.45 9.27 -8.02
CA LEU A 260 11.10 9.11 -7.47
C LEU A 260 10.00 9.68 -8.37
N VAL A 261 10.22 10.85 -8.97
CA VAL A 261 9.29 11.48 -9.92
C VAL A 261 9.17 10.66 -11.20
N SER A 262 10.25 10.04 -11.67
CA SER A 262 10.30 9.29 -12.93
C SER A 262 9.78 7.84 -12.85
N VAL A 263 9.54 7.31 -11.66
CA VAL A 263 9.09 5.90 -11.45
C VAL A 263 7.86 5.52 -12.29
N ARG A 264 6.97 6.46 -12.60
CA ARG A 264 5.75 6.20 -13.41
C ARG A 264 5.99 6.18 -14.93
N SER A 265 7.24 6.23 -15.39
CA SER A 265 7.58 6.33 -16.82
C SER A 265 7.80 4.98 -17.53
N ILE A 266 7.64 3.84 -16.85
CA ILE A 266 7.72 2.54 -17.52
C ILE A 266 6.55 2.43 -18.52
N THR A 267 6.88 2.24 -19.77
CA THR A 267 5.93 1.94 -20.83
C THR A 267 6.20 0.54 -21.36
N HIS A 268 5.16 -0.29 -21.42
CA HIS A 268 5.21 -1.60 -22.04
C HIS A 268 4.36 -1.57 -23.31
N GLU A 269 4.94 -1.99 -24.42
CA GLU A 269 4.19 -2.15 -25.66
C GLU A 269 3.31 -3.40 -25.56
N GLU A 270 2.03 -3.24 -25.92
CA GLU A 270 1.04 -4.31 -25.91
C GLU A 270 1.42 -5.38 -26.96
N LYS A 271 1.57 -6.61 -26.53
CA LYS A 271 1.87 -7.75 -27.41
C LYS A 271 0.57 -8.32 -27.97
N ALA A 272 0.59 -8.65 -29.26
CA ALA A 272 -0.53 -9.38 -29.88
C ALA A 272 -0.71 -10.76 -29.22
N PRO A 273 -1.96 -11.22 -28.98
CA PRO A 273 -2.22 -12.54 -28.43
C PRO A 273 -1.79 -13.64 -29.41
N THR A 274 -1.25 -14.73 -28.85
CA THR A 274 -0.99 -15.96 -29.63
C THR A 274 -2.32 -16.68 -29.90
N PRO A 275 -2.40 -17.56 -30.92
CA PRO A 275 -3.66 -18.25 -31.24
C PRO A 275 -4.24 -19.08 -30.11
N GLU A 276 -3.38 -19.71 -29.29
CA GLU A 276 -3.79 -20.56 -28.17
C GLU A 276 -3.42 -19.93 -26.84
N PRO A 277 -4.38 -19.77 -25.89
CA PRO A 277 -4.11 -19.29 -24.56
C PRO A 277 -3.38 -20.37 -23.72
N VAL A 278 -2.53 -19.93 -22.81
CA VAL A 278 -1.92 -20.81 -21.80
C VAL A 278 -2.89 -21.10 -20.65
N LEU A 279 -3.79 -20.15 -20.36
CA LEU A 279 -4.86 -20.29 -19.38
C LEU A 279 -6.17 -19.84 -20.01
N SER A 280 -7.21 -20.66 -19.88
CA SER A 280 -8.60 -20.30 -20.19
C SER A 280 -9.48 -20.57 -18.98
N VAL A 281 -10.16 -19.55 -18.51
CA VAL A 281 -11.14 -19.62 -17.43
C VAL A 281 -12.53 -19.45 -18.05
N ARG A 282 -13.43 -20.41 -17.83
CA ARG A 282 -14.76 -20.42 -18.46
C ARG A 282 -15.86 -20.59 -17.44
N ASN A 283 -16.78 -19.64 -17.41
CA ASN A 283 -18.02 -19.64 -16.63
C ASN A 283 -17.81 -19.89 -15.12
N ILE A 284 -16.70 -19.44 -14.56
CA ILE A 284 -16.36 -19.70 -13.15
C ILE A 284 -17.32 -18.98 -12.22
N THR A 285 -18.03 -19.80 -11.41
CA THR A 285 -18.83 -19.36 -10.25
C THR A 285 -18.26 -20.01 -9.00
N ALA A 286 -17.96 -19.22 -7.95
CA ALA A 286 -17.32 -19.74 -6.76
C ALA A 286 -17.78 -19.05 -5.48
N ARG A 287 -17.76 -19.80 -4.35
CA ARG A 287 -18.04 -19.29 -3.00
C ARG A 287 -17.18 -19.97 -1.95
N TYR A 288 -16.98 -19.30 -0.84
CA TYR A 288 -16.29 -19.90 0.32
C TYR A 288 -17.19 -20.87 1.08
N LYS A 289 -16.58 -21.90 1.64
CA LYS A 289 -17.31 -22.87 2.50
C LYS A 289 -17.95 -22.13 3.69
N GLY A 290 -19.24 -22.35 3.88
CA GLY A 290 -20.02 -21.74 4.97
C GLY A 290 -20.67 -20.38 4.63
N THR A 291 -20.38 -19.78 3.47
CA THR A 291 -21.11 -18.60 2.98
C THR A 291 -22.36 -19.01 2.20
N LYS A 292 -23.38 -18.12 2.19
CA LYS A 292 -24.64 -18.34 1.43
C LYS A 292 -24.63 -17.68 0.05
N PHE A 293 -23.65 -16.82 -0.23
CA PHE A 293 -23.53 -16.05 -1.49
C PHE A 293 -22.28 -16.44 -2.26
N ASP A 294 -22.37 -16.36 -3.56
CA ASP A 294 -21.23 -16.55 -4.46
C ASP A 294 -20.38 -15.28 -4.48
N VAL A 295 -19.06 -15.46 -4.54
CA VAL A 295 -18.08 -14.36 -4.60
C VAL A 295 -17.61 -14.12 -6.03
N LEU A 296 -17.66 -15.16 -6.88
CA LEU A 296 -17.41 -15.05 -8.31
C LEU A 296 -18.67 -15.50 -9.08
N HIS A 297 -18.98 -14.77 -10.15
CA HIS A 297 -20.18 -14.96 -10.95
C HIS A 297 -19.84 -14.99 -12.44
N ASN A 298 -19.82 -16.18 -13.04
CA ASN A 298 -19.63 -16.37 -14.48
C ASN A 298 -18.39 -15.66 -15.04
N VAL A 299 -17.24 -15.84 -14.38
CA VAL A 299 -15.98 -15.21 -14.77
C VAL A 299 -15.38 -15.92 -15.97
N ASN A 300 -14.99 -15.14 -17.00
CA ASN A 300 -14.36 -15.61 -18.22
C ASN A 300 -13.13 -14.74 -18.51
N VAL A 301 -11.94 -15.34 -18.62
CA VAL A 301 -10.70 -14.66 -19.01
C VAL A 301 -9.74 -15.64 -19.70
N ASP A 302 -8.90 -15.10 -20.58
CA ASP A 302 -7.82 -15.82 -21.25
C ASP A 302 -6.47 -15.15 -20.94
N LEU A 303 -5.43 -15.95 -20.86
CA LEU A 303 -4.05 -15.48 -20.74
C LEU A 303 -3.18 -16.23 -21.75
N HIS A 304 -2.38 -15.50 -22.52
CA HIS A 304 -1.54 -16.07 -23.57
C HIS A 304 -0.08 -16.22 -23.11
N PRO A 305 0.69 -17.17 -23.69
CA PRO A 305 2.11 -17.35 -23.36
C PRO A 305 2.90 -16.05 -23.53
N GLY A 306 3.78 -15.76 -22.58
CA GLY A 306 4.63 -14.56 -22.62
C GLY A 306 3.90 -13.23 -22.50
N GLN A 307 2.60 -13.23 -22.17
CA GLN A 307 1.81 -12.03 -21.90
C GLN A 307 1.53 -11.83 -20.41
N THR A 308 1.11 -10.61 -20.08
CA THR A 308 0.59 -10.25 -18.76
C THR A 308 -0.89 -9.89 -18.86
N LEU A 309 -1.75 -10.65 -18.17
CA LEU A 309 -3.13 -10.27 -17.88
C LEU A 309 -3.18 -9.57 -16.53
N ALA A 310 -3.49 -8.27 -16.52
CA ALA A 310 -3.77 -7.55 -15.29
C ALA A 310 -5.23 -7.75 -14.85
N VAL A 311 -5.45 -8.11 -13.60
CA VAL A 311 -6.78 -8.20 -12.97
C VAL A 311 -6.90 -7.07 -11.96
N VAL A 312 -7.78 -6.11 -12.25
CA VAL A 312 -7.94 -4.88 -11.46
C VAL A 312 -9.35 -4.74 -10.90
N GLY A 313 -9.52 -3.88 -9.89
CA GLY A 313 -10.79 -3.58 -9.25
C GLY A 313 -10.64 -3.31 -7.77
N GLU A 314 -11.72 -2.89 -7.12
CA GLU A 314 -11.75 -2.58 -5.68
C GLU A 314 -11.44 -3.78 -4.78
N SER A 315 -11.12 -3.49 -3.50
CA SER A 315 -11.00 -4.52 -2.48
C SER A 315 -12.33 -5.27 -2.34
N GLY A 316 -12.25 -6.61 -2.32
CA GLY A 316 -13.46 -7.46 -2.27
C GLY A 316 -14.13 -7.71 -3.63
N SER A 317 -13.63 -7.20 -4.75
CA SER A 317 -14.19 -7.48 -6.10
C SER A 317 -14.01 -8.93 -6.58
N GLY A 318 -13.23 -9.75 -5.86
CA GLY A 318 -13.05 -11.18 -6.17
C GLY A 318 -11.69 -11.56 -6.78
N LYS A 319 -10.76 -10.63 -6.98
CA LYS A 319 -9.44 -10.86 -7.63
C LYS A 319 -8.64 -12.02 -7.02
N SER A 320 -8.35 -11.96 -5.73
CA SER A 320 -7.61 -13.03 -5.03
C SER A 320 -8.44 -14.32 -4.92
N THR A 321 -9.79 -14.23 -4.99
CA THR A 321 -10.65 -15.42 -5.07
C THR A 321 -10.47 -16.10 -6.41
N LEU A 322 -10.38 -15.36 -7.52
CA LEU A 322 -10.08 -15.89 -8.84
C LEU A 322 -8.71 -16.62 -8.84
N ALA A 323 -7.67 -16.01 -8.27
CA ALA A 323 -6.37 -16.65 -8.11
C ALA A 323 -6.45 -17.99 -7.34
N ARG A 324 -7.21 -18.02 -6.25
CA ARG A 324 -7.42 -19.25 -5.46
C ARG A 324 -8.19 -20.33 -6.23
N VAL A 325 -9.13 -19.93 -7.07
CA VAL A 325 -9.86 -20.88 -7.93
C VAL A 325 -8.91 -21.45 -9.00
N ILE A 326 -8.13 -20.60 -9.68
CA ILE A 326 -7.17 -21.02 -10.70
C ILE A 326 -6.13 -21.97 -10.09
N THR A 327 -5.63 -21.71 -8.90
CA THR A 327 -4.65 -22.58 -8.20
C THR A 327 -5.26 -23.86 -7.61
N GLY A 328 -6.59 -24.02 -7.61
CA GLY A 328 -7.27 -25.16 -7.00
C GLY A 328 -7.40 -25.09 -5.47
N LEU A 329 -7.00 -23.97 -4.84
CA LEU A 329 -7.15 -23.73 -3.40
C LEU A 329 -8.60 -23.48 -2.99
N LEU A 330 -9.45 -23.06 -3.93
CA LEU A 330 -10.87 -22.92 -3.78
C LEU A 330 -11.57 -23.59 -4.96
N PRO A 331 -12.22 -24.75 -4.78
CA PRO A 331 -12.96 -25.40 -5.86
C PRO A 331 -14.11 -24.50 -6.34
N PRO A 332 -14.28 -24.28 -7.67
CA PRO A 332 -15.42 -23.59 -8.22
C PRO A 332 -16.68 -24.45 -8.04
N ARG A 333 -17.84 -23.81 -8.02
CA ARG A 333 -19.15 -24.49 -8.08
C ARG A 333 -19.53 -24.86 -9.49
N GLU A 334 -19.19 -23.99 -10.44
CA GLU A 334 -19.52 -24.10 -11.85
C GLU A 334 -18.35 -23.58 -12.67
N GLY A 335 -18.26 -24.05 -13.92
CA GLY A 335 -17.24 -23.67 -14.86
C GLY A 335 -16.03 -24.59 -14.86
N GLU A 336 -15.10 -24.32 -15.74
CA GLU A 336 -13.89 -25.10 -15.94
C GLU A 336 -12.66 -24.22 -16.19
N ILE A 337 -11.50 -24.78 -15.98
CA ILE A 337 -10.22 -24.14 -16.19
C ILE A 337 -9.38 -25.04 -17.09
N GLU A 338 -8.98 -24.51 -18.23
CA GLU A 338 -7.99 -25.13 -19.08
C GLU A 338 -6.64 -24.44 -18.89
N PHE A 339 -5.58 -25.22 -18.77
CA PHE A 339 -4.21 -24.74 -18.62
C PHE A 339 -3.25 -25.58 -19.46
N ALA A 340 -2.49 -24.91 -20.32
CA ALA A 340 -1.54 -25.54 -21.25
C ALA A 340 -2.17 -26.70 -22.05
N GLY A 341 -3.43 -26.49 -22.54
CA GLY A 341 -4.19 -27.47 -23.34
C GLY A 341 -4.79 -28.62 -22.54
N ARG A 342 -4.87 -28.52 -21.20
CA ARG A 342 -5.42 -29.56 -20.32
C ARG A 342 -6.48 -28.95 -19.40
N THR A 343 -7.60 -29.64 -19.22
CA THR A 343 -8.58 -29.27 -18.18
C THR A 343 -7.99 -29.62 -16.82
N LEU A 344 -7.90 -28.61 -15.94
CA LEU A 344 -7.38 -28.78 -14.60
C LEU A 344 -8.43 -29.36 -13.65
N SER A 345 -8.01 -30.20 -12.71
CA SER A 345 -8.89 -30.60 -11.60
C SER A 345 -9.37 -29.37 -10.82
N SER A 346 -10.64 -29.39 -10.40
CA SER A 346 -11.26 -28.28 -9.65
C SER A 346 -10.63 -28.05 -8.26
N ASP A 347 -10.05 -29.08 -7.67
CA ASP A 347 -9.41 -29.02 -6.36
C ASP A 347 -7.90 -29.33 -6.44
N LEU A 348 -7.18 -28.90 -5.42
CA LEU A 348 -5.73 -29.08 -5.34
C LEU A 348 -5.30 -30.56 -5.27
N ALA A 349 -6.14 -31.41 -4.66
CA ALA A 349 -5.82 -32.83 -4.46
C ALA A 349 -5.82 -33.61 -5.79
N GLY A 350 -6.63 -33.18 -6.74
CA GLY A 350 -6.70 -33.78 -8.08
C GLY A 350 -5.66 -33.25 -9.08
N ARG A 351 -4.85 -32.20 -8.72
CA ARG A 351 -3.82 -31.62 -9.59
C ARG A 351 -2.61 -32.54 -9.69
N THR A 352 -2.12 -32.70 -10.89
CA THR A 352 -0.87 -33.45 -11.13
C THR A 352 0.34 -32.68 -10.60
N ARG A 353 1.47 -33.37 -10.40
CA ARG A 353 2.72 -32.72 -10.02
C ARG A 353 3.20 -31.72 -11.09
N GLU A 354 2.88 -31.99 -12.36
CA GLU A 354 3.18 -31.11 -13.47
C GLU A 354 2.32 -29.86 -13.43
N ASP A 355 1.01 -29.94 -13.18
CA ASP A 355 0.14 -28.78 -13.01
C ASP A 355 0.63 -27.86 -11.87
N LEU A 356 1.01 -28.46 -10.72
CA LEU A 356 1.55 -27.72 -9.58
C LEU A 356 2.92 -27.08 -9.89
N ARG A 357 3.73 -27.68 -10.76
CA ARG A 357 5.02 -27.14 -11.18
C ARG A 357 4.86 -25.98 -12.15
N GLU A 358 4.02 -26.16 -13.16
CA GLU A 358 3.86 -25.22 -14.26
C GLU A 358 3.03 -23.97 -13.92
N LEU A 359 2.18 -24.06 -12.87
CA LEU A 359 1.37 -22.97 -12.36
C LEU A 359 1.84 -22.60 -10.96
N GLN A 360 2.51 -21.46 -10.82
CA GLN A 360 3.04 -20.96 -9.56
C GLN A 360 2.29 -19.72 -9.09
N MET A 361 2.39 -19.40 -7.80
CA MET A 361 1.78 -18.19 -7.22
C MET A 361 2.75 -17.49 -6.28
N ILE A 362 2.84 -16.17 -6.41
CA ILE A 362 3.52 -15.27 -5.50
C ILE A 362 2.44 -14.51 -4.72
N TYR A 363 2.49 -14.64 -3.39
CA TYR A 363 1.51 -14.04 -2.49
C TYR A 363 1.85 -12.59 -2.17
N GLN A 364 0.83 -11.80 -1.83
CA GLN A 364 0.93 -10.39 -1.46
C GLN A 364 1.98 -10.12 -0.36
N MET A 365 2.00 -10.94 0.68
CA MET A 365 2.91 -10.75 1.82
C MET A 365 4.05 -11.76 1.78
N ALA A 366 5.23 -11.33 1.33
CA ALA A 366 6.43 -12.15 1.30
C ALA A 366 6.80 -12.70 2.70
N ASP A 367 6.56 -11.94 3.77
CA ASP A 367 6.85 -12.35 5.15
C ASP A 367 6.12 -13.61 5.59
N VAL A 368 4.85 -13.75 5.22
CA VAL A 368 4.06 -14.95 5.57
C VAL A 368 4.23 -16.08 4.56
N ALA A 369 4.75 -15.76 3.37
CA ALA A 369 4.97 -16.74 2.30
C ALA A 369 6.29 -17.55 2.48
N MET A 370 7.17 -17.13 3.38
CA MET A 370 8.45 -17.77 3.66
C MET A 370 8.51 -18.33 5.09
N ASN A 371 9.13 -19.50 5.24
CA ASN A 371 9.41 -20.03 6.58
C ASN A 371 10.58 -19.24 7.21
N PRO A 372 10.38 -18.52 8.32
CA PRO A 372 11.41 -17.67 8.92
C PRO A 372 12.61 -18.47 9.50
N ARG A 373 12.47 -19.80 9.66
CA ARG A 373 13.52 -20.69 10.16
C ARG A 373 14.36 -21.33 9.04
N GLN A 374 14.10 -21.00 7.78
CA GLN A 374 14.83 -21.53 6.63
C GLN A 374 15.68 -20.43 6.01
N THR A 375 16.87 -20.81 5.52
CA THR A 375 17.71 -19.89 4.74
C THR A 375 17.12 -19.66 3.36
N VAL A 376 17.52 -18.55 2.71
CA VAL A 376 17.15 -18.21 1.34
C VAL A 376 17.45 -19.38 0.38
N GLY A 377 18.65 -19.97 0.48
CA GLY A 377 19.03 -21.13 -0.34
C GLY A 377 18.13 -22.35 -0.11
N THR A 378 17.63 -22.57 1.11
CA THR A 378 16.66 -23.64 1.39
C THR A 378 15.30 -23.34 0.77
N ILE A 379 14.84 -22.08 0.86
CA ILE A 379 13.55 -21.64 0.31
C ILE A 379 13.52 -21.76 -1.22
N ILE A 380 14.55 -21.25 -1.91
CA ILE A 380 14.68 -21.34 -3.37
C ILE A 380 14.96 -22.78 -3.82
N GLY A 381 15.75 -23.53 -3.05
CA GLY A 381 16.13 -24.91 -3.37
C GLY A 381 15.01 -25.93 -3.21
N ARG A 382 13.94 -25.60 -2.48
CA ARG A 382 12.82 -26.55 -2.24
C ARG A 382 12.09 -26.98 -3.51
N PRO A 383 11.68 -26.09 -4.44
CA PRO A 383 11.11 -26.50 -5.72
C PRO A 383 12.06 -27.32 -6.59
N LEU A 384 13.36 -26.99 -6.62
CA LEU A 384 14.37 -27.73 -7.38
C LEU A 384 14.46 -29.19 -6.91
N GLU A 385 14.46 -29.39 -5.59
CA GLU A 385 14.49 -30.73 -5.01
C GLU A 385 13.15 -31.47 -5.22
N PHE A 386 12.03 -30.78 -4.95
CA PHE A 386 10.71 -31.39 -5.02
C PHE A 386 10.31 -31.77 -6.45
N TYR A 387 10.48 -30.88 -7.43
CA TYR A 387 10.01 -31.12 -8.79
C TYR A 387 11.04 -31.88 -9.66
N PHE A 388 12.33 -31.60 -9.49
CA PHE A 388 13.39 -32.13 -10.36
C PHE A 388 14.32 -33.14 -9.68
N GLY A 389 14.21 -33.32 -8.34
CA GLY A 389 15.07 -34.21 -7.59
C GLY A 389 16.53 -33.75 -7.46
N MET A 390 16.81 -32.46 -7.78
CA MET A 390 18.15 -31.88 -7.73
C MET A 390 18.74 -31.92 -6.32
N LYS A 391 20.03 -32.26 -6.20
CA LYS A 391 20.75 -32.37 -4.93
C LYS A 391 22.19 -31.86 -5.06
N GLY A 392 22.84 -31.63 -3.91
CA GLY A 392 24.28 -31.34 -3.84
C GLY A 392 24.72 -30.14 -4.66
N ALA A 393 25.80 -30.30 -5.40
CA ALA A 393 26.45 -29.23 -6.18
C ALA A 393 25.54 -28.68 -7.32
N GLU A 394 24.79 -29.56 -7.98
CA GLU A 394 23.85 -29.16 -9.05
C GLU A 394 22.76 -28.20 -8.52
N LYS A 395 22.13 -28.57 -7.40
CA LYS A 395 21.13 -27.73 -6.74
C LYS A 395 21.74 -26.40 -6.30
N ARG A 396 22.94 -26.41 -5.68
CA ARG A 396 23.63 -25.20 -5.27
C ARG A 396 23.90 -24.26 -6.45
N LYS A 397 24.44 -24.81 -7.56
CA LYS A 397 24.70 -24.03 -8.77
C LYS A 397 23.43 -23.34 -9.30
N ARG A 398 22.31 -24.09 -9.39
CA ARG A 398 21.06 -23.50 -9.87
C ARG A 398 20.47 -22.44 -8.92
N ILE A 399 20.68 -22.59 -7.60
CA ILE A 399 20.27 -21.56 -6.63
C ILE A 399 21.07 -20.28 -6.86
N ILE A 400 22.38 -20.36 -7.10
CA ILE A 400 23.23 -19.20 -7.39
C ILE A 400 22.75 -18.49 -8.66
N GLU A 401 22.52 -19.23 -9.74
CA GLU A 401 21.97 -18.68 -10.99
C GLU A 401 20.65 -17.92 -10.74
N LEU A 402 19.73 -18.53 -9.97
CA LEU A 402 18.45 -17.88 -9.63
C LEU A 402 18.62 -16.64 -8.75
N LEU A 403 19.61 -16.64 -7.85
CA LEU A 403 19.95 -15.45 -7.05
C LEU A 403 20.50 -14.32 -7.91
N ASP A 404 21.32 -14.66 -8.90
CA ASP A 404 21.85 -13.67 -9.86
C ASP A 404 20.74 -13.14 -10.77
N GLU A 405 19.83 -14.02 -11.26
CA GLU A 405 18.64 -13.62 -12.06
C GLU A 405 17.74 -12.62 -11.33
N ILE A 406 17.69 -12.67 -9.99
CA ILE A 406 16.90 -11.73 -9.17
C ILE A 406 17.76 -10.59 -8.57
N GLU A 407 18.98 -10.40 -9.05
CA GLU A 407 19.93 -9.33 -8.63
C GLU A 407 20.28 -9.34 -7.12
N LEU A 408 20.42 -10.53 -6.51
CA LEU A 408 20.82 -10.65 -5.10
C LEU A 408 22.22 -11.21 -4.89
N GLY A 409 22.70 -12.08 -5.75
CA GLY A 409 24.01 -12.74 -5.63
C GLY A 409 24.13 -13.82 -4.56
N GLU A 410 25.23 -14.61 -4.62
CA GLU A 410 25.46 -15.80 -3.78
C GLU A 410 25.49 -15.50 -2.27
N SER A 411 25.94 -14.31 -1.85
CA SER A 411 26.06 -13.94 -0.42
C SER A 411 24.72 -13.95 0.33
N PHE A 412 23.59 -13.98 -0.39
CA PHE A 412 22.25 -14.07 0.20
C PHE A 412 21.82 -15.51 0.53
N MET A 413 22.51 -16.52 0.01
CA MET A 413 22.11 -17.93 0.12
C MET A 413 21.90 -18.39 1.56
N ASP A 414 22.78 -17.97 2.47
CA ASP A 414 22.79 -18.40 3.87
C ASP A 414 22.02 -17.47 4.81
N ARG A 415 21.47 -16.36 4.30
CA ARG A 415 20.66 -15.40 5.09
C ARG A 415 19.27 -15.98 5.40
N TYR A 416 18.70 -15.51 6.50
CA TYR A 416 17.33 -15.78 6.90
C TYR A 416 16.39 -14.65 6.48
N PRO A 417 15.08 -14.90 6.33
CA PRO A 417 14.11 -13.87 5.97
C PRO A 417 14.14 -12.61 6.86
N ALA A 418 14.44 -12.75 8.15
CA ALA A 418 14.54 -11.62 9.08
C ALA A 418 15.69 -10.64 8.76
N GLU A 419 16.69 -11.08 7.97
CA GLU A 419 17.86 -10.29 7.57
C GLU A 419 17.66 -9.57 6.23
N LEU A 420 16.46 -9.70 5.62
CA LEU A 420 16.14 -9.18 4.30
C LEU A 420 15.19 -7.98 4.39
N SER A 421 15.37 -6.99 3.50
CA SER A 421 14.38 -5.95 3.25
C SER A 421 13.12 -6.51 2.58
N GLY A 422 12.02 -5.75 2.58
CA GLY A 422 10.77 -6.15 1.91
C GLY A 422 10.96 -6.51 0.43
N GLY A 423 11.67 -5.66 -0.31
CA GLY A 423 11.98 -5.92 -1.73
C GLY A 423 12.87 -7.15 -1.95
N GLN A 424 13.87 -7.37 -1.08
CA GLN A 424 14.70 -8.57 -1.13
C GLN A 424 13.89 -9.85 -0.86
N LYS A 425 12.97 -9.82 0.11
CA LYS A 425 12.04 -10.93 0.36
C LYS A 425 11.17 -11.22 -0.85
N GLN A 426 10.67 -10.17 -1.51
CA GLN A 426 9.85 -10.32 -2.71
C GLN A 426 10.65 -10.95 -3.86
N ARG A 427 11.90 -10.52 -4.09
CA ARG A 427 12.82 -11.12 -5.05
C ARG A 427 13.05 -12.61 -4.75
N VAL A 428 13.24 -12.99 -3.51
CA VAL A 428 13.35 -14.43 -3.10
C VAL A 428 12.08 -15.21 -3.42
N CYS A 429 10.89 -14.64 -3.22
CA CYS A 429 9.62 -15.28 -3.60
C CYS A 429 9.52 -15.47 -5.12
N ILE A 430 10.00 -14.51 -5.91
CA ILE A 430 10.09 -14.63 -7.39
C ILE A 430 11.03 -15.76 -7.77
N ALA A 431 12.27 -15.79 -7.24
CA ALA A 431 13.23 -16.88 -7.51
C ALA A 431 12.69 -18.26 -7.13
N ARG A 432 11.96 -18.35 -6.01
CA ARG A 432 11.30 -19.61 -5.60
C ARG A 432 10.27 -20.07 -6.63
N ALA A 433 9.47 -19.16 -7.19
CA ALA A 433 8.51 -19.49 -8.23
C ALA A 433 9.22 -19.92 -9.52
N LEU A 434 10.24 -19.19 -9.95
CA LEU A 434 11.05 -19.51 -11.15
C LEU A 434 11.80 -20.84 -11.03
N ALA A 435 12.21 -21.23 -9.81
CA ALA A 435 12.86 -22.50 -9.56
C ALA A 435 12.03 -23.72 -10.01
N ALA A 436 10.71 -23.58 -10.11
CA ALA A 436 9.81 -24.61 -10.66
C ALA A 436 9.79 -24.66 -12.20
N LYS A 437 10.41 -23.71 -12.90
CA LYS A 437 10.29 -23.49 -14.36
C LYS A 437 8.82 -23.46 -14.80
N PRO A 438 8.04 -22.47 -14.33
CA PRO A 438 6.61 -22.40 -14.58
C PRO A 438 6.31 -21.92 -15.98
N LYS A 439 5.15 -22.27 -16.52
CA LYS A 439 4.56 -21.64 -17.72
C LYS A 439 3.78 -20.38 -17.37
N MET A 440 3.27 -20.30 -16.13
CA MET A 440 2.49 -19.19 -15.63
C MET A 440 2.78 -18.91 -14.17
N ILE A 441 2.83 -17.63 -13.82
CA ILE A 441 2.92 -17.16 -12.42
C ILE A 441 1.74 -16.22 -12.13
N ILE A 442 1.02 -16.49 -11.05
CA ILE A 442 0.04 -15.56 -10.48
C ILE A 442 0.78 -14.64 -9.51
N CYS A 443 0.71 -13.34 -9.74
CA CYS A 443 1.29 -12.29 -8.91
C CYS A 443 0.14 -11.59 -8.16
N ASP A 444 -0.11 -11.96 -6.88
CA ASP A 444 -1.19 -11.37 -6.09
C ASP A 444 -0.65 -10.19 -5.29
N GLU A 445 -0.87 -8.97 -5.79
CA GLU A 445 -0.44 -7.69 -5.21
C GLU A 445 1.05 -7.63 -4.81
N VAL A 446 1.93 -8.16 -5.65
CA VAL A 446 3.37 -8.33 -5.33
C VAL A 446 4.16 -7.04 -5.10
N THR A 447 3.62 -5.88 -5.47
CA THR A 447 4.25 -4.56 -5.32
C THR A 447 3.58 -3.67 -4.27
N SER A 448 2.40 -4.02 -3.74
CA SER A 448 1.56 -3.16 -2.90
C SER A 448 2.19 -2.74 -1.55
N ALA A 449 3.10 -3.55 -1.02
CA ALA A 449 3.78 -3.29 0.26
C ALA A 449 5.20 -2.72 0.09
N LEU A 450 5.59 -2.35 -1.13
CA LEU A 450 6.92 -1.86 -1.46
C LEU A 450 6.90 -0.35 -1.72
N ASP A 451 8.03 0.30 -1.46
CA ASP A 451 8.22 1.68 -1.91
C ASP A 451 8.31 1.77 -3.45
N PRO A 452 8.02 2.93 -4.05
CA PRO A 452 7.87 3.07 -5.49
C PRO A 452 9.12 2.66 -6.30
N LEU A 453 10.33 2.96 -5.83
CA LEU A 453 11.56 2.61 -6.53
C LEU A 453 11.84 1.10 -6.51
N VAL A 454 11.58 0.46 -5.36
CA VAL A 454 11.71 -1.00 -5.25
C VAL A 454 10.64 -1.70 -6.07
N ALA A 455 9.41 -1.20 -6.07
CA ALA A 455 8.32 -1.71 -6.91
C ALA A 455 8.67 -1.63 -8.39
N ASP A 456 9.20 -0.50 -8.86
CA ASP A 456 9.69 -0.29 -10.22
C ASP A 456 10.77 -1.32 -10.61
N GLY A 457 11.76 -1.53 -9.73
CA GLY A 457 12.79 -2.54 -9.91
C GLY A 457 12.23 -3.97 -10.02
N ILE A 458 11.20 -4.31 -9.22
CA ILE A 458 10.53 -5.62 -9.31
C ILE A 458 9.75 -5.75 -10.63
N LEU A 459 9.07 -4.70 -11.09
CA LEU A 459 8.32 -4.74 -12.37
C LEU A 459 9.27 -4.91 -13.56
N LYS A 460 10.40 -4.20 -13.59
CA LYS A 460 11.45 -4.36 -14.61
C LYS A 460 11.99 -5.79 -14.62
N LEU A 461 12.32 -6.32 -13.45
CA LEU A 461 12.77 -7.71 -13.30
C LEU A 461 11.75 -8.70 -13.86
N LEU A 462 10.46 -8.56 -13.51
CA LEU A 462 9.41 -9.44 -14.02
C LEU A 462 9.28 -9.38 -15.55
N LEU A 463 9.35 -8.18 -16.16
CA LEU A 463 9.32 -8.00 -17.61
C LEU A 463 10.53 -8.64 -18.31
N GLU A 464 11.73 -8.55 -17.72
CA GLU A 464 12.92 -9.21 -18.23
C GLU A 464 12.80 -10.73 -18.15
N LEU A 465 12.38 -11.26 -17.01
CA LEU A 465 12.16 -12.69 -16.80
C LEU A 465 11.06 -13.23 -17.76
N GLN A 466 10.02 -12.44 -18.02
CA GLN A 466 9.00 -12.80 -19.00
C GLN A 466 9.58 -13.00 -20.40
N LYS A 467 10.49 -12.12 -20.83
CA LYS A 467 11.17 -12.21 -22.13
C LYS A 467 12.11 -13.42 -22.22
N ILE A 468 12.85 -13.70 -21.16
CA ILE A 468 13.86 -14.79 -21.12
C ILE A 468 13.19 -16.16 -21.04
N GLU A 469 12.25 -16.33 -20.13
CA GLU A 469 11.63 -17.62 -19.79
C GLU A 469 10.29 -17.85 -20.50
N ASN A 470 9.78 -16.88 -21.25
CA ASN A 470 8.46 -16.88 -21.91
C ASN A 470 7.30 -17.22 -20.95
N VAL A 471 7.40 -16.78 -19.70
CA VAL A 471 6.40 -17.02 -18.64
C VAL A 471 5.21 -16.08 -18.84
N ALA A 472 4.00 -16.58 -18.67
CA ALA A 472 2.80 -15.75 -18.63
C ALA A 472 2.54 -15.27 -17.18
N PHE A 473 2.10 -14.02 -17.03
CA PHE A 473 1.74 -13.46 -15.72
C PHE A 473 0.26 -13.14 -15.63
N LEU A 474 -0.41 -13.65 -14.59
CA LEU A 474 -1.68 -13.11 -14.12
C LEU A 474 -1.37 -12.17 -12.96
N PHE A 475 -1.49 -10.87 -13.20
CA PHE A 475 -1.05 -9.83 -12.26
C PHE A 475 -2.26 -9.17 -11.59
N ILE A 476 -2.48 -9.44 -10.32
CA ILE A 476 -3.54 -8.84 -9.53
C ILE A 476 -2.99 -7.59 -8.86
N THR A 477 -3.63 -6.46 -9.08
CA THR A 477 -3.27 -5.19 -8.46
C THR A 477 -4.45 -4.23 -8.42
N HIS A 478 -4.39 -3.25 -7.54
CA HIS A 478 -5.27 -2.09 -7.54
C HIS A 478 -4.57 -0.84 -8.09
N ASP A 479 -3.25 -0.91 -8.36
CA ASP A 479 -2.46 0.20 -8.89
C ASP A 479 -2.48 0.23 -10.42
N LEU A 480 -3.20 1.20 -10.99
CA LEU A 480 -3.31 1.37 -12.44
C LEU A 480 -2.02 1.88 -13.10
N ALA A 481 -1.10 2.51 -12.36
CA ALA A 481 0.22 2.83 -12.90
C ALA A 481 1.01 1.55 -13.19
N THR A 482 0.99 0.60 -12.26
CA THR A 482 1.54 -0.75 -12.48
C THR A 482 0.89 -1.44 -13.67
N VAL A 483 -0.44 -1.38 -13.81
CA VAL A 483 -1.16 -1.98 -14.94
C VAL A 483 -0.68 -1.42 -16.28
N ARG A 484 -0.60 -0.09 -16.40
CA ARG A 484 -0.10 0.59 -17.61
C ARG A 484 1.32 0.17 -17.95
N ALA A 485 2.14 -0.07 -16.92
CA ALA A 485 3.55 -0.39 -17.05
C ALA A 485 3.83 -1.82 -17.56
N ILE A 486 2.97 -2.80 -17.25
CA ILE A 486 3.33 -4.22 -17.47
C ILE A 486 2.29 -5.06 -18.24
N SER A 487 1.05 -4.59 -18.39
CA SER A 487 -0.02 -5.43 -18.95
C SER A 487 -0.08 -5.41 -20.47
N ASP A 488 -0.48 -6.54 -21.04
CA ASP A 488 -0.93 -6.70 -22.41
C ASP A 488 -2.47 -6.67 -22.49
N ASN A 489 -3.13 -7.40 -21.56
CA ASN A 489 -4.57 -7.45 -21.42
C ASN A 489 -4.99 -7.03 -20.02
N ILE A 490 -6.22 -6.53 -19.88
CA ILE A 490 -6.78 -6.09 -18.60
C ILE A 490 -8.16 -6.70 -18.42
N ALA A 491 -8.43 -7.21 -17.21
CA ALA A 491 -9.74 -7.62 -16.75
C ALA A 491 -10.15 -6.73 -15.56
N VAL A 492 -11.17 -5.91 -15.74
CA VAL A 492 -11.75 -5.06 -14.70
C VAL A 492 -12.82 -5.86 -13.95
N MET A 493 -12.58 -6.12 -12.66
CA MET A 493 -13.49 -6.91 -11.81
C MET A 493 -14.27 -6.02 -10.86
N TYR A 494 -15.59 -6.22 -10.82
CA TYR A 494 -16.50 -5.56 -9.89
C TYR A 494 -17.53 -6.56 -9.37
N GLN A 495 -17.70 -6.63 -8.05
CA GLN A 495 -18.67 -7.50 -7.37
C GLN A 495 -18.68 -8.95 -7.90
N GLY A 496 -17.49 -9.53 -8.06
CA GLY A 496 -17.32 -10.92 -8.50
C GLY A 496 -17.52 -11.16 -9.99
N ARG A 497 -17.68 -10.13 -10.82
CA ARG A 497 -17.86 -10.20 -12.27
C ARG A 497 -16.73 -9.49 -13.00
N VAL A 498 -16.42 -9.94 -14.20
CA VAL A 498 -15.60 -9.18 -15.14
C VAL A 498 -16.51 -8.21 -15.87
N GLN A 499 -16.36 -6.92 -15.61
CA GLN A 499 -17.15 -5.85 -16.23
C GLN A 499 -16.61 -5.48 -17.61
N ARG A 500 -15.27 -5.44 -17.72
CA ARG A 500 -14.58 -5.12 -18.95
C ARG A 500 -13.34 -6.01 -19.11
N TYR A 501 -13.09 -6.50 -20.30
CA TYR A 501 -11.95 -7.36 -20.63
C TYR A 501 -11.49 -7.09 -22.06
N GLY A 502 -10.21 -6.94 -22.28
CA GLY A 502 -9.63 -6.72 -23.61
C GLY A 502 -8.17 -6.34 -23.54
N GLY A 503 -7.62 -5.92 -24.68
CA GLY A 503 -6.28 -5.35 -24.77
C GLY A 503 -6.14 -4.09 -23.92
N LYS A 504 -4.94 -3.84 -23.41
CA LYS A 504 -4.65 -2.67 -22.55
C LYS A 504 -5.15 -1.37 -23.17
N THR A 505 -4.83 -1.14 -24.45
CA THR A 505 -5.22 0.08 -25.15
C THR A 505 -6.73 0.22 -25.26
N GLU A 506 -7.46 -0.87 -25.54
CA GLU A 506 -8.92 -0.88 -25.62
C GLU A 506 -9.57 -0.59 -24.26
N VAL A 507 -9.11 -1.27 -23.19
CA VAL A 507 -9.71 -1.13 -21.86
C VAL A 507 -9.44 0.23 -21.26
N LEU A 508 -8.28 0.84 -21.53
CA LEU A 508 -7.89 2.16 -21.02
C LEU A 508 -8.30 3.33 -21.93
N SER A 509 -9.09 3.08 -22.97
CA SER A 509 -9.61 4.11 -23.87
C SER A 509 -11.14 4.19 -23.84
N PRO A 510 -11.72 5.41 -23.96
CA PRO A 510 -13.18 5.56 -24.00
C PRO A 510 -13.78 4.92 -25.29
N PRO A 511 -15.10 4.55 -25.27
CA PRO A 511 -16.04 4.79 -24.17
C PRO A 511 -15.87 3.80 -23.02
N PHE A 512 -16.07 4.28 -21.79
CA PHE A 512 -16.01 3.47 -20.58
C PHE A 512 -17.40 3.07 -20.10
N ASP A 513 -17.52 1.94 -19.41
CA ASP A 513 -18.63 1.69 -18.49
C ASP A 513 -18.43 2.52 -17.20
N ASP A 514 -19.52 2.74 -16.46
CA ASP A 514 -19.55 3.64 -15.28
C ASP A 514 -18.48 3.25 -14.23
N TYR A 515 -18.27 1.95 -14.02
CA TYR A 515 -17.30 1.49 -13.03
C TYR A 515 -15.85 1.64 -13.51
N THR A 516 -15.59 1.34 -14.76
CA THR A 516 -14.24 1.51 -15.35
C THR A 516 -13.87 3.01 -15.36
N ASP A 517 -14.81 3.89 -15.69
CA ASP A 517 -14.61 5.34 -15.64
C ASP A 517 -14.30 5.82 -14.22
N LEU A 518 -15.11 5.39 -13.24
CA LEU A 518 -14.88 5.69 -11.83
C LEU A 518 -13.49 5.20 -11.36
N LEU A 519 -13.09 3.99 -11.73
CA LEU A 519 -11.80 3.42 -11.36
C LEU A 519 -10.65 4.22 -11.96
N LEU A 520 -10.71 4.56 -13.24
CA LEU A 520 -9.66 5.31 -13.96
C LEU A 520 -9.56 6.75 -13.49
N SER A 521 -10.69 7.43 -13.25
CA SER A 521 -10.74 8.81 -12.74
C SER A 521 -10.34 8.95 -11.27
N SER A 522 -10.27 7.84 -10.53
CA SER A 522 -9.87 7.84 -9.11
C SER A 522 -8.36 7.70 -8.89
N VAL A 523 -7.55 7.57 -9.95
CA VAL A 523 -6.08 7.43 -9.82
C VAL A 523 -5.44 8.80 -9.61
N PRO A 524 -4.72 9.03 -8.49
CA PRO A 524 -4.04 10.29 -8.29
C PRO A 524 -2.99 10.58 -9.37
N GLU A 525 -3.06 11.78 -9.94
CA GLU A 525 -2.07 12.28 -10.88
C GLU A 525 -1.02 13.13 -10.17
N MET A 526 0.22 13.16 -10.70
CA MET A 526 1.25 14.05 -10.18
C MET A 526 1.06 15.52 -10.61
N ARG A 527 -0.01 15.82 -11.32
CA ARG A 527 -0.37 17.18 -11.76
C ARG A 527 -1.03 17.95 -10.61
N LEU A 528 -0.50 19.12 -10.30
CA LEU A 528 -1.07 20.03 -9.31
C LEU A 528 -2.49 20.44 -9.71
N GLY A 529 -3.39 20.52 -8.73
CA GLY A 529 -4.78 20.91 -8.95
C GLY A 529 -5.71 19.79 -9.45
N TRP A 530 -5.17 18.59 -9.72
CA TRP A 530 -5.99 17.45 -10.15
C TRP A 530 -7.09 17.09 -9.14
N LEU A 531 -6.78 17.06 -7.85
CA LEU A 531 -7.78 16.71 -6.82
C LEU A 531 -8.89 17.75 -6.73
N GLU A 532 -8.58 19.03 -6.89
CA GLU A 532 -9.56 20.12 -6.93
C GLU A 532 -10.54 19.96 -8.11
N GLU A 533 -10.03 19.58 -9.27
CA GLU A 533 -10.86 19.31 -10.46
C GLU A 533 -11.79 18.11 -10.20
N VAL A 534 -11.27 17.01 -9.62
CA VAL A 534 -12.09 15.86 -9.25
C VAL A 534 -13.17 16.22 -8.24
N ILE A 535 -12.84 17.03 -7.22
CA ILE A 535 -13.83 17.51 -6.23
C ILE A 535 -14.90 18.35 -6.92
N ALA A 536 -14.52 19.26 -7.82
CA ALA A 536 -15.46 20.13 -8.53
C ALA A 536 -16.41 19.33 -9.43
N ASN A 537 -15.88 18.35 -10.19
CA ASN A 537 -16.66 17.51 -11.08
C ASN A 537 -17.70 16.67 -10.31
N ARG A 538 -17.29 16.01 -9.23
CA ARG A 538 -18.20 15.20 -8.38
C ARG A 538 -19.30 16.04 -7.73
N LYS A 539 -19.01 17.30 -7.35
CA LYS A 539 -20.02 18.23 -6.82
C LYS A 539 -21.03 18.64 -7.89
N MET A 540 -20.61 18.82 -9.15
CA MET A 540 -21.52 19.13 -10.26
C MET A 540 -22.45 17.95 -10.58
N GLU A 541 -21.92 16.73 -10.61
CA GLU A 541 -22.70 15.50 -10.82
C GLU A 541 -23.75 15.27 -9.72
N SER A 542 -23.38 15.51 -8.46
CA SER A 542 -24.31 15.40 -7.32
C SER A 542 -25.37 16.50 -7.26
N ALA A 543 -25.15 17.65 -7.90
CA ALA A 543 -26.10 18.75 -7.97
C ALA A 543 -27.04 18.66 -9.20
N GLY A 544 -26.69 17.82 -10.18
CA GLY A 544 -27.48 17.58 -11.40
C GLY A 544 -28.45 16.39 -11.32
N ASN A 545 -28.34 15.57 -10.26
CA ASN A 545 -29.25 14.50 -9.91
C ASN A 545 -30.17 14.94 -8.74
#